data_8339791014908c7f05e1c159aa33b5ef
#
_entry.id   8339791014908c7f05e1c159aa33b5ef
#
_cell.length_a   1.000
_cell.length_b   1.000
_cell.length_c   1.000
_cell.angle_alpha   90.00
_cell.angle_beta   90.00
_cell.angle_gamma   90.00
#
_symmetry.space_group_name_H-M   'P 1'
#
loop_
_entity.id
_entity.type
_entity.pdbx_description
1 polymer ?
#
loop_
_entity_poly.entity_id
_entity_poly.type
_entity_poly.pdbx_seq_one_letter_code
_entity_poly.pdbx_strand_id
1 'polypeptide(L)'
;MVPMLLGWHGDDSMAIRRAHASHILLRQKSDAVRILSEIQEAKKPLKVFEKAAKKHSKCPSGQRGGDLGWFHERQMVREFSAACFEQPLKEVDRYLKTEFGYHLIWVHERDE
;
A
#
# COMPACT_ATOMS: atom_id res chain seq x y z
N MET A 1 22.39 -4.65 10.14
CA MET A 1 22.78 -4.97 10.40
C MET A 1 23.16 -4.60 10.53
N VAL A 2 22.65 -4.10 10.79
CA VAL A 2 22.90 -4.27 11.10
C VAL A 2 22.95 -3.82 11.38
N PRO A 3 22.80 -3.35 11.55
CA PRO A 3 22.90 -3.46 11.82
C PRO A 3 22.91 -3.15 12.22
N MET A 4 22.64 -2.73 12.46
CA MET A 4 22.74 -3.09 12.83
C MET A 4 23.11 -2.83 13.11
N LEU A 5 23.25 -2.47 13.42
CA LEU A 5 23.60 -2.71 13.85
C LEU A 5 24.05 -2.30 14.22
N LEU A 6 24.25 -2.02 14.37
CA LEU A 6 24.50 -1.83 14.87
C LEU A 6 24.44 -1.30 15.50
N GLY A 7 24.16 -0.96 15.80
CA GLY A 7 24.05 -0.90 16.41
C GLY A 7 23.38 -0.37 16.76
N TRP A 8 23.11 -0.34 17.07
CA TRP A 8 22.35 -0.49 17.32
C TRP A 8 21.79 -0.25 17.98
N HIS A 9 21.53 -0.08 18.28
CA HIS A 9 20.88 -0.28 18.87
C HIS A 9 20.04 -0.92 18.93
N GLY A 10 20.48 -1.76 18.86
CA GLY A 10 19.52 -2.84 18.82
C GLY A 10 18.08 -2.37 18.89
N ASP A 11 17.82 -1.39 19.60
CA ASP A 11 16.49 -0.84 19.75
C ASP A 11 15.95 -0.30 18.44
N ASP A 12 16.81 0.23 17.60
CA ASP A 12 16.40 0.75 16.30
C ASP A 12 15.78 -0.33 15.43
N SER A 13 16.34 -1.54 15.46
CA SER A 13 15.79 -2.61 14.66
C SER A 13 14.42 -3.03 15.17
N MET A 14 14.19 -2.92 16.48
CA MET A 14 12.89 -3.24 17.05
C MET A 14 11.84 -2.18 16.76
N ALA A 15 12.28 -1.00 16.36
CA ALA A 15 11.37 0.09 16.01
C ALA A 15 10.91 0.05 14.56
N ILE A 16 11.41 -0.90 13.75
CA ILE A 16 11.00 -1.00 12.35
C ILE A 16 9.56 -1.50 12.29
N ARG A 17 8.73 -0.69 11.66
CA ARG A 17 7.32 -0.98 11.52
C ARG A 17 7.07 -1.88 10.31
N ARG A 18 6.01 -2.66 10.39
CA ARG A 18 5.60 -3.54 9.31
C ARG A 18 4.14 -3.32 8.98
N ALA A 19 3.78 -3.63 7.75
CA ALA A 19 2.39 -3.53 7.32
C ALA A 19 2.08 -4.65 6.34
N HIS A 20 0.82 -5.05 6.31
CA HIS A 20 0.28 -5.92 5.27
C HIS A 20 -0.65 -5.05 4.44
N ALA A 21 -0.31 -4.86 3.19
CA ALA A 21 -1.05 -3.94 2.33
C ALA A 21 -1.23 -4.50 0.93
N SER A 22 -2.25 -3.98 0.26
CA SER A 22 -2.49 -4.22 -1.16
C SER A 22 -2.44 -2.89 -1.87
N HIS A 23 -2.12 -2.89 -3.17
CA HIS A 23 -2.17 -1.66 -3.94
C HIS A 23 -2.63 -1.90 -5.37
N ILE A 24 -3.09 -0.82 -6.00
CA ILE A 24 -3.41 -0.79 -7.42
C ILE A 24 -2.50 0.27 -8.03
N LEU A 25 -1.70 -0.11 -9.03
CA LEU A 25 -0.81 0.83 -9.71
C LEU A 25 -1.43 1.21 -11.04
N LEU A 26 -1.62 2.52 -11.25
CA LEU A 26 -2.26 3.06 -12.45
C LEU A 26 -1.36 4.12 -13.07
N ARG A 27 -1.45 4.29 -14.39
CA ARG A 27 -0.63 5.29 -15.08
C ARG A 27 -1.31 6.65 -15.13
N GLN A 28 -2.64 6.67 -15.13
CA GLN A 28 -3.41 7.90 -15.32
C GLN A 28 -4.07 8.34 -14.03
N LYS A 29 -3.93 9.62 -13.71
CA LYS A 29 -4.59 10.20 -12.55
C LYS A 29 -6.11 10.03 -12.66
N SER A 30 -6.67 10.21 -13.84
CA SER A 30 -8.12 10.10 -14.05
C SER A 30 -8.64 8.72 -13.67
N ASP A 31 -7.88 7.66 -13.98
CA ASP A 31 -8.26 6.30 -13.58
C ASP A 31 -8.19 6.14 -12.07
N ALA A 32 -7.17 6.70 -11.44
CA ALA A 32 -7.02 6.62 -10.00
C ALA A 32 -8.20 7.30 -9.28
N VAL A 33 -8.57 8.48 -9.76
CA VAL A 33 -9.69 9.23 -9.17
C VAL A 33 -10.99 8.45 -9.33
N ARG A 34 -11.25 7.92 -10.51
CA ARG A 34 -12.47 7.16 -10.80
C ARG A 34 -12.56 5.90 -9.93
N ILE A 35 -11.49 5.12 -9.89
CA ILE A 35 -11.48 3.87 -9.13
C ILE A 35 -11.55 4.14 -7.64
N LEU A 36 -10.86 5.18 -7.16
CA LEU A 36 -10.96 5.59 -5.76
C LEU A 36 -12.41 5.85 -5.37
N SER A 37 -13.12 6.60 -6.21
CA SER A 37 -14.53 6.90 -5.95
C SER A 37 -15.38 5.63 -5.92
N GLU A 38 -15.14 4.71 -6.86
CA GLU A 38 -15.87 3.44 -6.89
C GLU A 38 -15.67 2.63 -5.61
N ILE A 39 -14.43 2.60 -5.10
CA ILE A 39 -14.12 1.89 -3.88
C ILE A 39 -14.81 2.54 -2.68
N GLN A 40 -14.72 3.87 -2.60
CA GLN A 40 -15.29 4.61 -1.47
C GLN A 40 -16.81 4.50 -1.38
N GLU A 41 -17.47 4.36 -2.52
CA GLU A 41 -18.93 4.27 -2.58
C GLU A 41 -19.45 2.84 -2.45
N ALA A 42 -18.58 1.85 -2.45
CA ALA A 42 -18.97 0.46 -2.47
C ALA A 42 -19.43 -0.03 -1.10
N LYS A 43 -20.40 -0.94 -1.10
CA LYS A 43 -20.81 -1.60 0.13
C LYS A 43 -19.77 -2.58 0.63
N LYS A 44 -19.01 -3.18 -0.30
CA LYS A 44 -17.93 -4.12 0.01
C LYS A 44 -16.65 -3.60 -0.65
N PRO A 45 -16.04 -2.57 -0.07
CA PRO A 45 -14.93 -1.88 -0.73
C PRO A 45 -13.73 -2.77 -1.03
N LEU A 46 -13.41 -3.74 -0.16
CA LEU A 46 -12.28 -4.63 -0.45
C LEU A 46 -12.52 -5.47 -1.69
N LYS A 47 -13.73 -5.95 -1.90
CA LYS A 47 -14.04 -6.73 -3.10
C LYS A 47 -13.91 -5.89 -4.36
N VAL A 48 -14.37 -4.65 -4.31
CA VAL A 48 -14.24 -3.72 -5.43
C VAL A 48 -12.76 -3.41 -5.69
N PHE A 49 -12.00 -3.19 -4.62
CA PHE A 49 -10.56 -2.96 -4.70
C PHE A 49 -9.84 -4.13 -5.39
N GLU A 50 -10.09 -5.35 -4.91
CA GLU A 50 -9.43 -6.53 -5.45
C GLU A 50 -9.77 -6.75 -6.92
N LYS A 51 -11.02 -6.54 -7.29
CA LYS A 51 -11.46 -6.69 -8.66
C LYS A 51 -10.81 -5.64 -9.56
N ALA A 52 -10.73 -4.40 -9.09
CA ALA A 52 -10.07 -3.32 -9.83
C ALA A 52 -8.58 -3.59 -9.99
N ALA A 53 -7.95 -4.14 -8.94
CA ALA A 53 -6.53 -4.50 -9.01
C ALA A 53 -6.28 -5.55 -10.09
N LYS A 54 -7.12 -6.59 -10.14
CA LYS A 54 -6.98 -7.65 -11.14
C LYS A 54 -7.16 -7.11 -12.56
N LYS A 55 -8.09 -6.17 -12.72
CA LYS A 55 -8.45 -5.66 -14.04
C LYS A 55 -7.50 -4.57 -14.54
N HIS A 56 -7.04 -3.70 -13.64
CA HIS A 56 -6.40 -2.45 -14.06
C HIS A 56 -4.96 -2.27 -13.58
N SER A 57 -4.54 -2.96 -12.53
CA SER A 57 -3.23 -2.69 -11.94
C SER A 57 -2.11 -3.05 -12.89
N LYS A 58 -1.11 -2.16 -12.99
CA LYS A 58 0.10 -2.38 -13.78
C LYS A 58 1.16 -3.17 -13.02
N CYS A 59 0.93 -3.42 -11.74
CA CYS A 59 1.82 -4.24 -10.92
C CYS A 59 1.42 -5.70 -11.00
N PRO A 60 2.39 -6.65 -11.08
CA PRO A 60 2.06 -8.08 -11.08
C PRO A 60 1.19 -8.53 -9.91
N SER A 61 1.29 -7.86 -8.76
CA SER A 61 0.45 -8.16 -7.60
C SER A 61 -1.05 -8.02 -7.91
N GLY A 62 -1.40 -7.33 -8.98
CA GLY A 62 -2.81 -7.20 -9.40
C GLY A 62 -3.50 -8.54 -9.52
N GLN A 63 -2.77 -9.58 -9.96
CA GLN A 63 -3.35 -10.92 -10.10
C GLN A 63 -3.77 -11.53 -8.76
N ARG A 64 -3.22 -11.02 -7.66
CA ARG A 64 -3.59 -11.43 -6.31
C ARG A 64 -4.47 -10.38 -5.63
N GLY A 65 -5.23 -9.62 -6.42
CA GLY A 65 -6.05 -8.55 -5.88
C GLY A 65 -5.25 -7.37 -5.36
N GLY A 66 -3.98 -7.27 -5.78
CA GLY A 66 -3.07 -6.21 -5.36
C GLY A 66 -2.26 -6.54 -4.12
N ASP A 67 -2.43 -7.73 -3.55
CA ASP A 67 -1.81 -8.08 -2.27
C ASP A 67 -0.28 -8.14 -2.39
N LEU A 68 0.39 -7.32 -1.58
CA LEU A 68 1.84 -7.27 -1.51
C LEU A 68 2.39 -8.12 -0.36
N GLY A 69 1.51 -8.66 0.50
CA GLY A 69 1.91 -9.36 1.69
C GLY A 69 2.43 -8.41 2.76
N TRP A 70 3.13 -8.96 3.73
CA TRP A 70 3.76 -8.19 4.79
C TRP A 70 5.10 -7.64 4.33
N PHE A 71 5.40 -6.42 4.70
CA PHE A 71 6.69 -5.79 4.41
C PHE A 71 7.05 -4.84 5.55
N HIS A 72 8.34 -4.54 5.72
CA HIS A 72 8.73 -3.52 6.68
C HIS A 72 8.94 -2.19 5.94
N GLU A 73 8.89 -1.10 6.69
CA GLU A 73 8.81 0.25 6.14
C GLU A 73 9.97 0.63 5.22
N ARG A 74 11.11 -0.07 5.32
CA ARG A 74 12.27 0.24 4.51
C ARG A 74 12.32 -0.54 3.19
N GLN A 75 11.39 -1.45 2.97
CA GLN A 75 11.36 -2.26 1.75
C GLN A 75 10.65 -1.58 0.58
N MET A 76 9.91 -0.54 0.84
CA MET A 76 9.15 0.19 -0.19
C MET A 76 9.71 1.60 -0.34
N VAL A 77 9.39 2.24 -1.48
CA VAL A 77 9.78 3.64 -1.64
C VAL A 77 9.16 4.47 -0.52
N ARG A 78 9.86 5.54 -0.15
CA ARG A 78 9.51 6.32 1.04
C ARG A 78 8.05 6.78 1.04
N GLU A 79 7.58 7.33 -0.07
CA GLU A 79 6.24 7.88 -0.15
C GLU A 79 5.18 6.80 0.05
N PHE A 80 5.44 5.61 -0.50
CA PHE A 80 4.53 4.49 -0.36
C PHE A 80 4.47 4.02 1.10
N SER A 81 5.64 3.85 1.72
CA SER A 81 5.71 3.46 3.13
C SER A 81 5.00 4.47 4.02
N ALA A 82 5.27 5.76 3.82
CA ALA A 82 4.64 6.79 4.63
C ALA A 82 3.12 6.68 4.55
N ALA A 83 2.58 6.50 3.35
CA ALA A 83 1.13 6.38 3.17
C ALA A 83 0.59 5.14 3.91
N CYS A 84 1.30 4.02 3.85
CA CYS A 84 0.86 2.80 4.52
C CYS A 84 0.78 2.95 6.04
N PHE A 85 1.57 3.83 6.61
CA PHE A 85 1.58 4.03 8.07
C PHE A 85 0.78 5.26 8.51
N GLU A 86 0.21 6.01 7.55
CA GLU A 86 -0.61 7.18 7.85
C GLU A 86 -2.09 6.97 7.59
N GLN A 87 -2.43 6.26 6.49
CA GLN A 87 -3.83 6.16 6.13
C GLN A 87 -4.57 5.14 7.00
N PRO A 88 -5.90 5.27 7.10
CA PRO A 88 -6.68 4.35 7.94
C PRO A 88 -6.61 2.92 7.44
N LEU A 89 -6.80 1.98 8.36
CA LEU A 89 -6.86 0.57 8.02
C LEU A 89 -8.19 0.27 7.29
N LYS A 90 -8.10 -0.64 6.31
CA LYS A 90 -9.28 -1.21 5.65
C LYS A 90 -10.14 -0.16 4.96
N GLU A 91 -9.47 0.86 4.43
CA GLU A 91 -10.14 1.97 3.77
C GLU A 91 -9.16 2.64 2.81
N VAL A 92 -9.65 3.11 1.67
CA VAL A 92 -8.83 3.89 0.74
C VAL A 92 -9.36 5.31 0.76
N ASP A 93 -8.61 6.22 1.36
CA ASP A 93 -9.03 7.62 1.50
C ASP A 93 -8.33 8.58 0.54
N ARG A 94 -7.37 8.07 -0.23
CA ARG A 94 -6.54 8.92 -1.09
C ARG A 94 -5.90 8.11 -2.21
N TYR A 95 -5.40 8.81 -3.24
CA TYR A 95 -4.41 8.22 -4.14
C TYR A 95 -3.05 8.82 -3.83
N LEU A 96 -1.99 8.10 -4.24
CA LEU A 96 -0.62 8.51 -3.99
C LEU A 96 0.14 8.50 -5.32
N LYS A 97 0.87 9.58 -5.61
CA LYS A 97 1.73 9.60 -6.79
C LYS A 97 3.17 9.28 -6.39
N THR A 98 3.78 8.34 -7.12
CA THR A 98 5.21 8.04 -7.00
C THR A 98 5.82 8.07 -8.39
N GLU A 99 7.12 7.80 -8.48
CA GLU A 99 7.79 7.71 -9.79
C GLU A 99 7.20 6.60 -10.67
N PHE A 100 6.53 5.62 -10.09
CA PHE A 100 5.95 4.50 -10.82
C PHE A 100 4.55 4.79 -11.38
N GLY A 101 3.90 5.82 -10.86
CA GLY A 101 2.54 6.17 -11.27
C GLY A 101 1.66 6.52 -10.09
N TYR A 102 0.38 6.18 -10.19
CA TYR A 102 -0.61 6.49 -9.17
C TYR A 102 -1.00 5.21 -8.44
N HIS A 103 -0.98 5.25 -7.12
CA HIS A 103 -1.30 4.09 -6.28
C HIS A 103 -2.57 4.33 -5.50
N LEU A 104 -3.41 3.30 -5.43
CA LEU A 104 -4.46 3.21 -4.43
C LEU A 104 -4.02 2.12 -3.47
N ILE A 105 -4.05 2.39 -2.17
CA ILE A 105 -3.49 1.50 -1.17
C ILE A 105 -4.57 1.07 -0.19
N TRP A 106 -4.61 -0.22 0.10
CA TRP A 106 -5.46 -0.80 1.14
C TRP A 106 -4.54 -1.40 2.20
N VAL A 107 -4.55 -0.83 3.39
CA VAL A 107 -3.75 -1.38 4.50
C VAL A 107 -4.62 -2.31 5.30
N HIS A 108 -4.26 -3.61 5.29
CA HIS A 108 -5.02 -4.62 6.03
C HIS A 108 -4.70 -4.56 7.51
N GLU A 109 -3.42 -4.50 7.85
CA GLU A 109 -2.93 -4.53 9.22
C GLU A 109 -1.60 -3.81 9.31
N ARG A 110 -1.29 -3.33 10.49
CA ARG A 110 0.01 -2.74 10.80
C ARG A 110 0.53 -3.31 12.11
N ASP A 111 1.85 -3.45 12.17
CA ASP A 111 2.57 -3.86 13.36
C ASP A 111 3.55 -2.73 13.66
N GLU A 112 3.15 -1.86 14.52
CA GLU A 112 3.92 -0.69 14.91
C GLU A 112 4.40 -0.83 16.35
#